data_0a65af275364284b939e0054462a7af4
#
_entry.id   0a65af275364284b939e0054462a7af4
#
_cell.length_a   1.000
_cell.length_b   1.000
_cell.length_c   1.000
_cell.angle_alpha   90.00
_cell.angle_beta   90.00
_cell.angle_gamma   90.00
#
_symmetry.space_group_name_H-M   'P 1'
#
loop_
_entity.id
_entity.type
_entity.pdbx_description
1 polymer ?
#
loop_
_entity_poly.entity_id
_entity_poly.type
_entity_poly.pdbx_seq_one_letter_code
_entity_poly.pdbx_strand_id
1 'polypeptide(L)'
;LLAVPALTGCGYSLAGYSENNGEAKYKKVILYGNKADLLYQELYIRLRAAGVQILQKKNPEAVTIILSGSRVQRDLSAVDSRSQELQYIMQSSTRYSFVLPDGKVIAKKSSFNRTILNKGVEALAGANEQRLLINEMKKQTVDEIFINFMRLR
;
A
#
# COMPACT_ATOMS: atom_id res chain seq x y z
N LEU A 1 -3.27 -50.73 28.26
CA LEU A 1 -2.47 -49.94 27.36
C LEU A 1 -3.41 -49.14 26.45
N LEU A 2 -3.57 -47.81 26.76
CA LEU A 2 -4.34 -46.90 25.88
C LEU A 2 -3.30 -46.12 25.04
N ALA A 3 -3.37 -46.27 23.71
CA ALA A 3 -2.58 -45.47 22.79
C ALA A 3 -3.37 -44.19 22.44
N VAL A 4 -2.78 -43.03 22.75
CA VAL A 4 -3.29 -41.70 22.40
C VAL A 4 -2.75 -41.34 21.01
N PRO A 5 -3.57 -41.08 19.98
CA PRO A 5 -3.08 -40.59 18.70
C PRO A 5 -2.70 -39.12 18.84
N ALA A 6 -1.43 -38.79 18.57
CA ALA A 6 -0.95 -37.42 18.44
C ALA A 6 -1.51 -36.81 17.16
N LEU A 7 -2.44 -35.86 17.31
CA LEU A 7 -2.91 -35.00 16.23
C LEU A 7 -1.78 -34.01 15.87
N THR A 8 -1.05 -34.32 14.81
CA THR A 8 -0.13 -33.37 14.19
C THR A 8 -0.96 -32.31 13.46
N GLY A 9 -1.12 -31.14 14.08
CA GLY A 9 -1.74 -29.99 13.46
C GLY A 9 -0.89 -29.52 12.26
N CYS A 10 -1.45 -29.59 11.04
CA CYS A 10 -0.87 -28.94 9.86
C CYS A 10 -0.80 -27.44 10.12
N GLY A 11 0.40 -26.93 10.34
CA GLY A 11 0.66 -25.51 10.41
C GLY A 11 0.37 -24.86 9.06
N TYR A 12 -0.75 -24.14 8.96
CA TYR A 12 -1.03 -23.25 7.84
C TYR A 12 -0.10 -22.04 7.98
N SER A 13 1.01 -22.03 7.25
CA SER A 13 1.80 -20.82 7.09
C SER A 13 1.13 -19.94 6.03
N LEU A 14 0.71 -18.75 6.40
CA LEU A 14 0.24 -17.73 5.45
C LEU A 14 1.37 -17.48 4.43
N ALA A 15 1.13 -17.87 3.18
CA ALA A 15 2.03 -17.59 2.08
C ALA A 15 2.20 -16.05 1.96
N GLY A 16 3.43 -15.57 2.23
CA GLY A 16 3.77 -14.14 2.17
C GLY A 16 4.45 -13.59 3.43
N TYR A 17 4.42 -14.29 4.54
CA TYR A 17 5.21 -13.94 5.72
C TYR A 17 6.47 -14.80 5.73
N SER A 18 7.48 -14.38 4.96
CA SER A 18 8.81 -14.97 5.07
C SER A 18 9.34 -14.72 6.49
N GLU A 19 9.70 -15.77 7.20
CA GLU A 19 10.33 -15.76 8.53
C GLU A 19 11.70 -15.06 8.59
N ASN A 20 12.14 -14.42 7.55
CA ASN A 20 13.15 -13.40 7.57
C ASN A 20 12.52 -12.06 7.98
N ASN A 21 11.96 -12.02 9.18
CA ASN A 21 11.68 -10.79 9.91
C ASN A 21 13.01 -10.11 10.26
N GLY A 22 13.75 -9.69 9.24
CA GLY A 22 14.81 -8.74 9.42
C GLY A 22 14.16 -7.50 10.05
N GLU A 23 14.51 -7.20 11.28
CA GLU A 23 14.15 -5.93 11.89
C GLU A 23 14.52 -4.80 10.91
N ALA A 24 13.65 -3.79 10.80
CA ALA A 24 13.97 -2.62 10.01
C ALA A 24 15.33 -2.07 10.45
N LYS A 25 16.26 -1.90 9.51
CA LYS A 25 17.56 -1.28 9.80
C LYS A 25 17.39 0.09 10.47
N TYR A 26 16.40 0.84 9.99
CA TYR A 26 16.09 2.17 10.50
C TYR A 26 14.90 2.12 11.45
N LYS A 27 15.13 2.39 12.73
CA LYS A 27 14.11 2.39 13.78
C LYS A 27 13.39 3.74 13.93
N LYS A 28 13.91 4.80 13.32
CA LYS A 28 13.39 6.17 13.40
C LYS A 28 13.01 6.66 12.01
N VAL A 29 11.81 7.19 11.87
CA VAL A 29 11.27 7.69 10.61
C VAL A 29 10.62 9.05 10.81
N ILE A 30 10.77 9.95 9.85
CA ILE A 30 9.97 11.16 9.68
C ILE A 30 9.06 10.95 8.48
N LEU A 31 7.75 11.07 8.65
CA LEU A 31 6.79 10.87 7.59
C LEU A 31 6.18 12.20 7.15
N TYR A 32 6.40 12.57 5.89
CA TYR A 32 5.81 13.73 5.24
C TYR A 32 4.74 13.33 4.23
N GLY A 33 3.61 14.00 4.29
CA GLY A 33 2.48 13.78 3.39
C GLY A 33 1.21 14.44 3.89
N ASN A 34 0.14 14.29 3.15
CA ASN A 34 -1.19 14.72 3.58
C ASN A 34 -1.73 13.78 4.67
N LYS A 35 -1.78 14.24 5.91
CA LYS A 35 -2.23 13.45 7.07
C LYS A 35 -3.71 13.01 6.98
N ALA A 36 -4.51 13.69 6.18
CA ALA A 36 -5.90 13.30 5.93
C ALA A 36 -6.05 12.21 4.87
N ASP A 37 -4.99 11.89 4.12
CA ASP A 37 -5.02 10.81 3.13
C ASP A 37 -4.90 9.44 3.79
N LEU A 38 -5.75 8.51 3.35
CA LEU A 38 -5.73 7.10 3.79
C LEU A 38 -4.33 6.49 3.64
N LEU A 39 -3.61 6.82 2.57
CA LEU A 39 -2.25 6.32 2.32
C LEU A 39 -1.28 6.72 3.45
N TYR A 40 -1.35 7.98 3.92
CA TYR A 40 -0.54 8.43 5.05
C TYR A 40 -0.92 7.70 6.34
N GLN A 41 -2.22 7.61 6.63
CA GLN A 41 -2.73 7.00 7.86
C GLN A 41 -2.39 5.52 7.96
N GLU A 42 -2.60 4.76 6.89
CA GLU A 42 -2.28 3.33 6.83
C GLU A 42 -0.76 3.08 6.94
N LEU A 43 0.06 3.87 6.26
CA LEU A 43 1.52 3.77 6.36
C LEU A 43 2.00 4.10 7.79
N TYR A 44 1.44 5.14 8.40
CA TYR A 44 1.73 5.52 9.79
C TYR A 44 1.45 4.37 10.76
N ILE A 45 0.25 3.77 10.66
CA ILE A 45 -0.16 2.64 11.51
C ILE A 45 0.79 1.45 11.31
N ARG A 46 1.11 1.15 10.06
CA ARG A 46 1.95 0.00 9.72
C ARG A 46 3.39 0.14 10.20
N LEU A 47 3.98 1.32 10.04
CA LEU A 47 5.32 1.62 10.57
C LEU A 47 5.36 1.48 12.10
N ARG A 48 4.35 2.01 12.80
CA ARG A 48 4.24 1.87 14.25
C ARG A 48 4.08 0.42 14.70
N ALA A 49 3.24 -0.35 14.01
CA ALA A 49 3.05 -1.77 14.29
C ALA A 49 4.35 -2.59 14.12
N ALA A 50 5.22 -2.15 13.21
CA ALA A 50 6.55 -2.73 13.00
C ALA A 50 7.62 -2.24 14.00
N GLY A 51 7.23 -1.49 15.04
CA GLY A 51 8.15 -0.99 16.08
C GLY A 51 8.98 0.22 15.64
N VAL A 52 8.62 0.88 14.52
CA VAL A 52 9.32 2.07 14.03
C VAL A 52 8.80 3.30 14.78
N GLN A 53 9.72 4.11 15.31
CA GLN A 53 9.40 5.37 15.98
C GLN A 53 9.22 6.48 14.94
N ILE A 54 8.01 7.08 14.89
CA ILE A 54 7.72 8.19 13.99
C ILE A 54 7.97 9.50 14.72
N LEU A 55 8.90 10.29 14.18
CA LEU A 55 9.36 11.54 14.77
C LEU A 55 8.68 12.74 14.11
N GLN A 56 8.41 13.79 14.90
CA GLN A 56 7.85 15.05 14.44
C GLN A 56 8.93 16.08 14.08
N LYS A 57 10.13 15.91 14.60
CA LYS A 57 11.26 16.83 14.41
C LYS A 57 12.37 16.14 13.64
N LYS A 58 13.15 16.95 12.89
CA LYS A 58 14.32 16.47 12.16
C LYS A 58 15.29 15.75 13.10
N ASN A 59 15.72 14.59 12.69
CA ASN A 59 16.68 13.75 13.41
C ASN A 59 17.71 13.20 12.42
N PRO A 60 19.01 13.33 12.66
CA PRO A 60 20.06 12.91 11.72
C PRO A 60 20.10 11.39 11.49
N GLU A 61 19.56 10.59 12.41
CA GLU A 61 19.54 9.13 12.30
C GLU A 61 18.23 8.60 11.66
N ALA A 62 17.26 9.47 11.40
CA ALA A 62 15.96 9.06 10.89
C ALA A 62 15.95 9.03 9.35
N VAL A 63 15.29 8.04 8.79
CA VAL A 63 14.90 8.05 7.39
C VAL A 63 13.69 8.97 7.24
N THR A 64 13.73 9.85 6.25
CA THR A 64 12.56 10.65 5.89
C THR A 64 11.82 9.98 4.75
N ILE A 65 10.54 9.66 4.97
CA ILE A 65 9.63 9.16 3.93
C ILE A 65 8.77 10.34 3.47
N ILE A 66 8.81 10.65 2.17
CA ILE A 66 8.05 11.74 1.57
C ILE A 66 7.03 11.14 0.60
N LEU A 67 5.74 11.35 0.87
CA LEU A 67 4.64 11.01 -0.02
C LEU A 67 4.33 12.24 -0.89
N SER A 68 4.80 12.23 -2.13
CA SER A 68 4.80 13.41 -3.02
C SER A 68 3.51 13.60 -3.81
N GLY A 69 2.53 12.74 -3.62
CA GLY A 69 1.23 12.83 -4.24
C GLY A 69 0.74 11.53 -4.85
N SER A 70 -0.57 11.35 -4.76
CA SER A 70 -1.29 10.23 -5.35
C SER A 70 -2.25 10.76 -6.41
N ARG A 71 -2.33 10.08 -7.55
CA ARG A 71 -3.23 10.40 -8.64
C ARG A 71 -4.01 9.17 -9.03
N VAL A 72 -5.32 9.34 -9.20
CA VAL A 72 -6.20 8.32 -9.76
C VAL A 72 -6.73 8.83 -11.10
N GLN A 73 -6.60 8.02 -12.13
CA GLN A 73 -7.14 8.28 -13.47
C GLN A 73 -8.13 7.18 -13.85
N ARG A 74 -9.08 7.55 -14.68
CA ARG A 74 -10.04 6.62 -15.27
C ARG A 74 -9.93 6.74 -16.78
N ASP A 75 -9.62 5.64 -17.44
CA ASP A 75 -9.50 5.55 -18.88
C ASP A 75 -10.57 4.60 -19.42
N LEU A 76 -11.30 5.04 -20.45
CA LEU A 76 -12.29 4.23 -21.14
C LEU A 76 -11.56 3.11 -21.89
N SER A 77 -12.02 1.86 -21.70
CA SER A 77 -11.41 0.68 -22.31
C SER A 77 -12.29 0.03 -23.38
N ALA A 78 -13.61 0.04 -23.20
CA ALA A 78 -14.55 -0.53 -24.15
C ALA A 78 -15.91 0.17 -24.12
N VAL A 79 -16.55 0.27 -25.28
CA VAL A 79 -17.90 0.77 -25.46
C VAL A 79 -18.75 -0.25 -26.22
N ASP A 80 -20.06 -0.22 -26.04
CA ASP A 80 -20.99 -1.02 -26.84
C ASP A 80 -21.31 -0.34 -28.18
N SER A 81 -22.16 -0.99 -29.00
CA SER A 81 -22.62 -0.47 -30.29
C SER A 81 -23.43 0.85 -30.20
N ARG A 82 -23.86 1.23 -28.98
CA ARG A 82 -24.59 2.46 -28.67
C ARG A 82 -23.69 3.51 -28.01
N SER A 83 -22.36 3.30 -28.02
CA SER A 83 -21.36 4.16 -27.36
C SER A 83 -21.53 4.26 -25.84
N GLN A 84 -22.16 3.27 -25.21
CA GLN A 84 -22.23 3.19 -23.76
C GLN A 84 -20.94 2.56 -23.20
N GLU A 85 -20.45 3.10 -22.10
CA GLU A 85 -19.27 2.55 -21.42
C GLU A 85 -19.53 1.14 -20.93
N LEU A 86 -18.82 0.15 -21.46
CA LEU A 86 -18.84 -1.24 -20.99
C LEU A 86 -17.74 -1.52 -19.98
N GLN A 87 -16.59 -0.92 -20.17
CA GLN A 87 -15.40 -1.20 -19.41
C GLN A 87 -14.50 0.03 -19.31
N TYR A 88 -13.93 0.23 -18.14
CA TYR A 88 -12.90 1.24 -17.94
C TYR A 88 -11.77 0.71 -17.04
N ILE A 89 -10.61 1.33 -17.18
CA ILE A 89 -9.43 1.03 -16.37
C ILE A 89 -9.24 2.16 -15.37
N MET A 90 -9.21 1.83 -14.09
CA MET A 90 -8.75 2.74 -13.05
C MET A 90 -7.27 2.53 -12.82
N GLN A 91 -6.50 3.61 -12.92
CA GLN A 91 -5.07 3.63 -12.66
C GLN A 91 -4.80 4.53 -11.46
N SER A 92 -4.18 3.97 -10.44
CA SER A 92 -3.63 4.71 -9.31
C SER A 92 -2.12 4.81 -9.44
N SER A 93 -1.56 5.99 -9.27
CA SER A 93 -0.11 6.17 -9.21
C SER A 93 0.28 7.09 -8.07
N THR A 94 1.30 6.70 -7.32
CA THR A 94 1.83 7.45 -6.17
C THR A 94 3.33 7.59 -6.31
N ARG A 95 3.84 8.80 -6.14
CA ARG A 95 5.27 9.08 -6.05
C ARG A 95 5.66 9.23 -4.59
N TYR A 96 6.77 8.60 -4.23
CA TYR A 96 7.33 8.69 -2.90
C TYR A 96 8.85 8.63 -2.94
N SER A 97 9.50 9.09 -1.88
CA SER A 97 10.95 9.02 -1.75
C SER A 97 11.37 8.71 -0.32
N PHE A 98 12.51 8.06 -0.21
CA PHE A 98 13.24 7.89 1.04
C PHE A 98 14.46 8.80 1.01
N VAL A 99 14.63 9.63 2.04
CA VAL A 99 15.86 10.38 2.27
C VAL A 99 16.56 9.69 3.43
N LEU A 100 17.71 9.10 3.13
CA LEU A 100 18.51 8.37 4.13
C LEU A 100 19.31 9.33 5.01
N PRO A 101 19.81 8.89 6.18
CA PRO A 101 20.63 9.69 7.07
C PRO A 101 21.90 10.27 6.42
N ASP A 102 22.48 9.58 5.45
CA ASP A 102 23.63 10.01 4.66
C ASP A 102 23.29 11.07 3.58
N GLY A 103 22.01 11.45 3.46
CA GLY A 103 21.52 12.39 2.46
C GLY A 103 21.15 11.76 1.11
N LYS A 104 21.36 10.47 0.92
CA LYS A 104 20.96 9.76 -0.30
C LYS A 104 19.45 9.77 -0.45
N VAL A 105 18.97 10.14 -1.65
CA VAL A 105 17.54 10.14 -2.00
C VAL A 105 17.24 8.98 -2.91
N ILE A 106 16.24 8.19 -2.54
CA ILE A 106 15.71 7.07 -3.33
C ILE A 106 14.27 7.40 -3.70
N ALA A 107 14.06 7.90 -4.92
CA ALA A 107 12.75 8.22 -5.45
C ALA A 107 12.15 6.99 -6.15
N LYS A 108 10.85 6.75 -5.90
CA LYS A 108 10.09 5.64 -6.47
C LYS A 108 8.70 6.09 -6.90
N LYS A 109 8.10 5.30 -7.79
CA LYS A 109 6.71 5.42 -8.22
C LYS A 109 6.04 4.06 -8.09
N SER A 110 4.92 4.02 -7.37
CA SER A 110 4.00 2.88 -7.35
C SER A 110 2.88 3.12 -8.34
N SER A 111 2.44 2.09 -9.06
CA SER A 111 1.32 2.19 -9.99
C SER A 111 0.52 0.89 -10.01
N PHE A 112 -0.79 1.00 -9.80
CA PHE A 112 -1.72 -0.11 -9.84
C PHE A 112 -2.87 0.17 -10.80
N ASN A 113 -3.30 -0.85 -11.54
CA ASN A 113 -4.41 -0.78 -12.47
C ASN A 113 -5.51 -1.77 -12.05
N ARG A 114 -6.76 -1.36 -12.23
CA ARG A 114 -7.93 -2.22 -12.06
C ARG A 114 -8.89 -1.99 -13.21
N THR A 115 -9.36 -3.07 -13.79
CA THR A 115 -10.42 -3.06 -14.80
C THR A 115 -11.77 -3.16 -14.12
N ILE A 116 -12.69 -2.28 -14.48
CA ILE A 116 -14.06 -2.27 -13.97
C ILE A 116 -15.02 -2.45 -15.12
N LEU A 117 -15.95 -3.40 -14.98
CA LEU A 117 -17.05 -3.60 -15.89
C LEU A 117 -18.23 -2.72 -15.46
N ASN A 118 -18.74 -1.91 -16.38
CA ASN A 118 -19.97 -1.16 -16.14
C ASN A 118 -21.17 -2.09 -16.32
N LYS A 119 -21.73 -2.54 -15.22
CA LYS A 119 -22.87 -3.47 -15.22
C LYS A 119 -24.23 -2.77 -15.31
N GLY A 120 -24.28 -1.48 -15.65
CA GLY A 120 -25.54 -0.71 -15.68
C GLY A 120 -26.20 -0.56 -14.31
N VAL A 121 -25.44 -0.73 -13.25
CA VAL A 121 -25.94 -0.62 -11.86
C VAL A 121 -26.14 0.85 -11.51
N GLU A 122 -27.14 1.13 -10.69
CA GLU A 122 -27.46 2.48 -10.20
C GLU A 122 -26.19 3.27 -9.81
N ALA A 123 -26.15 4.55 -10.18
CA ALA A 123 -24.97 5.43 -10.04
C ALA A 123 -24.35 5.45 -8.63
N LEU A 124 -25.16 5.28 -7.58
CA LEU A 124 -24.73 5.21 -6.18
C LEU A 124 -23.92 3.93 -5.87
N ALA A 125 -24.32 2.78 -6.39
CA ALA A 125 -23.60 1.52 -6.20
C ALA A 125 -22.25 1.58 -6.90
N GLY A 126 -22.19 2.14 -8.10
CA GLY A 126 -20.95 2.34 -8.86
C GLY A 126 -19.96 3.28 -8.15
N ALA A 127 -20.43 4.37 -7.54
CA ALA A 127 -19.57 5.29 -6.80
C ALA A 127 -18.96 4.64 -5.54
N ASN A 128 -19.71 3.81 -4.83
CA ASN A 128 -19.22 3.07 -3.67
C ASN A 128 -18.18 2.03 -4.08
N GLU A 129 -18.42 1.29 -5.16
CA GLU A 129 -17.47 0.32 -5.69
C GLU A 129 -16.14 0.99 -6.09
N GLN A 130 -16.21 2.12 -6.79
CA GLN A 130 -15.02 2.90 -7.15
C GLN A 130 -14.23 3.35 -5.92
N ARG A 131 -14.91 3.84 -4.87
CA ARG A 131 -14.24 4.28 -3.64
C ARG A 131 -13.54 3.12 -2.94
N LEU A 132 -14.18 1.96 -2.84
CA LEU A 132 -13.58 0.77 -2.25
C LEU A 132 -12.34 0.34 -3.02
N LEU A 133 -12.42 0.36 -4.34
CA LEU A 133 -11.32 0.00 -5.21
C LEU A 133 -10.12 0.96 -5.09
N ILE A 134 -10.38 2.26 -5.02
CA ILE A 134 -9.34 3.27 -4.79
C ILE A 134 -8.66 3.02 -3.44
N ASN A 135 -9.42 2.73 -2.40
CA ASN A 135 -8.88 2.45 -1.08
C ASN A 135 -8.04 1.17 -1.08
N GLU A 136 -8.45 0.14 -1.81
CA GLU A 136 -7.67 -1.09 -1.98
C GLU A 136 -6.34 -0.81 -2.68
N MET A 137 -6.36 -0.05 -3.80
CA MET A 137 -5.13 0.32 -4.51
C MET A 137 -4.20 1.17 -3.63
N LYS A 138 -4.74 2.05 -2.77
CA LYS A 138 -3.94 2.79 -1.78
C LYS A 138 -3.29 1.87 -0.76
N LYS A 139 -4.01 0.86 -0.25
CA LYS A 139 -3.45 -0.13 0.67
C LYS A 139 -2.32 -0.94 0.03
N GLN A 140 -2.48 -1.36 -1.22
CA GLN A 140 -1.41 -2.03 -1.98
C GLN A 140 -0.18 -1.13 -2.15
N THR A 141 -0.39 0.16 -2.38
CA THR A 141 0.71 1.15 -2.41
C THR A 141 1.42 1.23 -1.06
N VAL A 142 0.68 1.23 0.05
CA VAL A 142 1.27 1.21 1.40
C VAL A 142 2.11 -0.04 1.61
N ASP A 143 1.62 -1.21 1.19
CA ASP A 143 2.37 -2.47 1.27
C ASP A 143 3.69 -2.38 0.52
N GLU A 144 3.67 -1.84 -0.69
CA GLU A 144 4.88 -1.65 -1.50
C GLU A 144 5.86 -0.67 -0.83
N ILE A 145 5.39 0.49 -0.34
CA ILE A 145 6.23 1.48 0.35
C ILE A 145 6.86 0.85 1.59
N PHE A 146 6.07 0.14 2.39
CA PHE A 146 6.54 -0.52 3.60
C PHE A 146 7.60 -1.58 3.30
N ILE A 147 7.37 -2.46 2.33
CA ILE A 147 8.35 -3.47 1.91
C ILE A 147 9.63 -2.81 1.41
N ASN A 148 9.53 -1.75 0.62
CA ASN A 148 10.69 -1.01 0.15
C ASN A 148 11.46 -0.34 1.29
N PHE A 149 10.76 0.19 2.31
CA PHE A 149 11.39 0.73 3.52
C PHE A 149 12.14 -0.36 4.29
N MET A 150 11.54 -1.53 4.50
CA MET A 150 12.17 -2.66 5.21
C MET A 150 13.42 -3.19 4.49
N ARG A 151 13.52 -2.98 3.18
CA ARG A 151 14.66 -3.39 2.35
C ARG A 151 15.77 -2.34 2.24
N LEU A 152 15.62 -1.16 2.84
CA LEU A 152 16.67 -0.14 2.86
C LEU A 152 17.91 -0.70 3.60
N ARG A 153 19.07 -0.60 2.96
CA ARG A 153 20.35 -1.08 3.48
C ARG A 153 21.37 0.03 3.56
#